data_3d4f9e100762e069d6ed6eb517085c2e
#
_entry.id   3d4f9e100762e069d6ed6eb517085c2e
#
_cell.length_a   1.000
_cell.length_b   1.000
_cell.length_c   1.000
_cell.angle_alpha   90.00
_cell.angle_beta   90.00
_cell.angle_gamma   90.00
#
_symmetry.space_group_name_H-M   'P 1'
#
loop_
_entity.id
_entity.type
_entity.pdbx_description
1 polymer ?
#
loop_
_entity_poly.entity_id
_entity_poly.type
_entity_poly.pdbx_seq_one_letter_code
_entity_poly.pdbx_strand_id
1 'polypeptide(L)'
;GTVTKTYTFSSGDVVSASKINTNFDTLYTLVNGNLDDSNISGISGSKITSGTVAAVRLDNLSGSMITSGTVAAARLDNLTASMITSGVFDNSTIPKPANHITIFTRKTSTTQNGNMGGRTGVDNICKSIIDTELINMFNNSCTNIRAFISVSSTDEIRDFPSIYSVPTNVKVRSQYGMLIAENWSGLLATSSGGDPTGILGTLYGLTGFHGGEEFVTKYYWTGSNSDGSEETNCNGWTTGSDTSSGKVGEIGFVNNRVYQSTNVACDTALPQPLFCICF
;
A
#
# COMPACT_ATOMS: atom_id res chain seq x y z
N GLY A 1 -13.56 46.01 25.49
CA GLY A 1 -14.25 47.04 26.31
C GLY A 1 -13.76 48.45 26.03
N THR A 2 -14.63 49.42 26.13
CA THR A 2 -14.27 50.83 25.94
C THR A 2 -14.02 51.49 27.30
N VAL A 3 -12.90 52.17 27.46
CA VAL A 3 -12.64 52.98 28.66
C VAL A 3 -13.16 54.37 28.44
N THR A 4 -14.07 54.78 29.32
CA THR A 4 -14.60 56.13 29.33
C THR A 4 -14.10 56.84 30.60
N LYS A 5 -13.60 58.05 30.46
CA LYS A 5 -13.19 58.85 31.62
C LYS A 5 -14.42 59.19 32.43
N THR A 6 -14.46 58.77 33.69
CA THR A 6 -15.56 59.08 34.60
C THR A 6 -15.55 60.60 34.99
N TYR A 7 -14.33 61.11 35.13
CA TYR A 7 -14.14 62.54 35.48
C TYR A 7 -13.23 63.21 34.45
N THR A 8 -13.70 64.44 34.01
CA THR A 8 -12.91 65.33 33.17
C THR A 8 -12.56 66.56 34.01
N PHE A 9 -11.29 66.97 33.91
CA PHE A 9 -10.82 68.17 34.65
C PHE A 9 -10.47 69.25 33.63
N SER A 10 -10.87 70.49 34.02
CA SER A 10 -10.60 71.72 33.27
C SER A 10 -9.59 72.56 33.99
N SER A 11 -9.04 73.63 33.32
CA SER A 11 -8.14 74.60 33.96
C SER A 11 -8.85 75.31 35.10
N GLY A 12 -8.26 75.26 36.29
CA GLY A 12 -8.81 75.88 37.51
C GLY A 12 -9.63 74.95 38.39
N ASP A 13 -9.90 73.68 37.94
CA ASP A 13 -10.61 72.70 38.75
C ASP A 13 -9.79 72.24 39.97
N VAL A 14 -10.49 72.06 41.10
CA VAL A 14 -9.89 71.33 42.24
C VAL A 14 -9.89 69.85 41.99
N VAL A 15 -8.72 69.27 41.82
CA VAL A 15 -8.55 67.88 41.60
C VAL A 15 -8.49 67.10 42.90
N SER A 16 -9.46 66.20 43.14
CA SER A 16 -9.43 65.31 44.30
C SER A 16 -8.79 63.96 43.98
N ALA A 17 -8.08 63.39 44.93
CA ALA A 17 -7.49 62.06 44.82
C ALA A 17 -8.54 61.02 44.48
N SER A 18 -9.75 61.10 45.01
CA SER A 18 -10.83 60.18 44.72
C SER A 18 -11.21 60.18 43.23
N LYS A 19 -11.34 61.33 42.59
CA LYS A 19 -11.70 61.47 41.16
C LYS A 19 -10.59 60.93 40.25
N ILE A 20 -9.32 61.14 40.61
CA ILE A 20 -8.18 60.62 39.89
C ILE A 20 -8.16 59.07 40.00
N ASN A 21 -8.25 58.55 41.23
CA ASN A 21 -8.28 57.14 41.49
C ASN A 21 -9.41 56.40 40.70
N THR A 22 -10.62 56.95 40.69
CA THR A 22 -11.73 56.37 39.93
C THR A 22 -11.43 56.28 38.43
N ASN A 23 -10.78 57.28 37.83
CA ASN A 23 -10.34 57.15 36.42
C ASN A 23 -9.27 56.07 36.24
N PHE A 24 -8.32 55.94 37.18
CA PHE A 24 -7.33 54.87 37.14
C PHE A 24 -7.94 53.49 37.41
N ASP A 25 -8.87 53.35 38.34
CA ASP A 25 -9.55 52.09 38.62
C ASP A 25 -10.28 51.53 37.39
N THR A 26 -10.89 52.44 36.58
CA THR A 26 -11.50 52.06 35.31
C THR A 26 -10.48 51.48 34.34
N LEU A 27 -9.27 52.09 34.26
CA LEU A 27 -8.18 51.59 33.42
C LEU A 27 -7.61 50.26 33.96
N TYR A 28 -7.40 50.15 35.27
CA TYR A 28 -6.91 48.92 35.91
C TYR A 28 -7.87 47.74 35.67
N THR A 29 -9.16 47.97 35.80
CA THR A 29 -10.19 46.95 35.55
C THR A 29 -10.12 46.46 34.10
N LEU A 30 -9.95 47.36 33.12
CA LEU A 30 -9.83 46.97 31.73
C LEU A 30 -8.56 46.16 31.48
N VAL A 31 -7.40 46.63 31.93
CA VAL A 31 -6.10 46.02 31.66
C VAL A 31 -5.98 44.65 32.35
N ASN A 32 -6.51 44.52 33.55
CA ASN A 32 -6.35 43.31 34.38
C ASN A 32 -7.38 42.21 34.11
N GLY A 33 -8.43 42.44 33.34
CA GLY A 33 -9.42 41.40 33.12
C GLY A 33 -10.43 41.61 32.01
N ASN A 34 -10.55 42.80 31.46
CA ASN A 34 -11.58 43.12 30.50
C ASN A 34 -11.03 43.50 29.10
N LEU A 35 -9.78 43.12 28.78
CA LEU A 35 -9.26 43.25 27.43
C LEU A 35 -9.95 42.26 26.52
N ASP A 36 -10.61 42.75 25.51
CA ASP A 36 -11.29 41.94 24.49
C ASP A 36 -10.81 42.32 23.08
N ASP A 37 -11.34 41.63 22.06
CA ASP A 37 -10.96 41.81 20.67
C ASP A 37 -11.08 43.27 20.17
N SER A 38 -11.94 44.10 20.81
CA SER A 38 -12.10 45.51 20.44
C SER A 38 -10.95 46.39 20.93
N ASN A 39 -10.20 45.90 21.93
CA ASN A 39 -9.06 46.62 22.52
C ASN A 39 -7.73 46.17 21.92
N ILE A 40 -7.70 45.01 21.22
CA ILE A 40 -6.48 44.42 20.69
C ILE A 40 -6.62 44.30 19.18
N SER A 41 -6.08 45.27 18.44
CA SER A 41 -6.18 45.27 16.97
C SER A 41 -5.28 44.22 16.29
N GLY A 42 -4.35 43.60 17.02
CA GLY A 42 -3.51 42.54 16.52
C GLY A 42 -2.53 42.03 17.56
N ILE A 43 -2.36 40.72 17.62
CA ILE A 43 -1.34 40.04 18.43
C ILE A 43 -0.39 39.34 17.48
N SER A 44 0.90 39.65 17.55
CA SER A 44 1.90 38.88 16.83
C SER A 44 1.90 37.45 17.35
N GLY A 45 1.92 36.47 16.43
CA GLY A 45 1.97 35.03 16.78
C GLY A 45 3.14 34.67 17.73
N SER A 46 4.25 35.40 17.68
CA SER A 46 5.37 35.26 18.64
C SER A 46 5.02 35.60 20.10
N LYS A 47 3.89 36.21 20.34
CA LYS A 47 3.39 36.52 21.69
C LYS A 47 2.47 35.45 22.27
N ILE A 48 2.05 34.50 21.43
CA ILE A 48 1.24 33.36 21.88
C ILE A 48 2.22 32.22 22.24
N THR A 49 2.73 32.26 23.46
CA THR A 49 3.74 31.30 23.94
C THR A 49 3.13 30.08 24.66
N SER A 50 1.86 30.17 25.02
CA SER A 50 1.12 29.07 25.66
C SER A 50 -0.39 29.25 25.48
N GLY A 51 -1.15 28.17 25.69
CA GLY A 51 -2.60 28.16 25.59
C GLY A 51 -3.08 27.53 24.26
N THR A 52 -4.42 27.51 24.09
CA THR A 52 -5.09 26.94 22.91
C THR A 52 -5.73 28.05 22.11
N VAL A 53 -5.44 28.12 20.82
CA VAL A 53 -6.19 28.95 19.88
C VAL A 53 -7.42 28.16 19.44
N ALA A 54 -8.61 28.65 19.69
CA ALA A 54 -9.85 27.98 19.31
C ALA A 54 -9.92 27.75 17.79
N ALA A 55 -10.41 26.58 17.35
CA ALA A 55 -10.46 26.19 15.95
C ALA A 55 -11.15 27.23 15.05
N VAL A 56 -12.22 27.86 15.56
CA VAL A 56 -12.94 28.93 14.84
C VAL A 56 -12.07 30.15 14.50
N ARG A 57 -10.93 30.33 15.19
CA ARG A 57 -9.96 31.39 14.91
C ARG A 57 -8.95 31.01 13.85
N LEU A 58 -8.99 29.76 13.36
CA LEU A 58 -8.09 29.18 12.36
C LEU A 58 -8.80 28.88 11.04
N ASP A 59 -10.03 29.38 10.84
CA ASP A 59 -10.87 29.08 9.67
C ASP A 59 -10.20 29.41 8.32
N ASN A 60 -9.25 30.33 8.32
CA ASN A 60 -8.52 30.74 7.12
C ASN A 60 -7.05 30.32 7.15
N LEU A 61 -6.69 29.30 7.92
CA LEU A 61 -5.32 28.78 7.90
C LEU A 61 -5.05 28.03 6.60
N SER A 62 -4.33 28.66 5.70
CA SER A 62 -3.88 28.03 4.46
C SER A 62 -2.76 27.02 4.76
N GLY A 63 -2.75 25.89 4.03
CA GLY A 63 -1.67 24.89 4.15
C GLY A 63 -0.27 25.46 3.93
N SER A 64 -0.14 26.51 3.12
CA SER A 64 1.13 27.26 2.92
C SER A 64 1.63 27.98 4.17
N MET A 65 0.79 28.17 5.17
CA MET A 65 1.16 28.78 6.45
C MET A 65 1.74 27.77 7.44
N ILE A 66 1.60 26.48 7.16
CA ILE A 66 2.21 25.40 7.95
C ILE A 66 3.55 25.04 7.34
N THR A 67 4.57 25.79 7.70
CA THR A 67 5.94 25.64 7.14
C THR A 67 6.80 24.64 7.90
N SER A 68 6.38 24.23 9.10
CA SER A 68 7.07 23.24 9.93
C SER A 68 6.13 22.67 10.98
N GLY A 69 6.47 21.49 11.51
CA GLY A 69 5.71 20.82 12.56
C GLY A 69 4.86 19.66 12.03
N THR A 70 4.14 19.00 12.94
CA THR A 70 3.27 17.86 12.64
C THR A 70 1.81 18.24 12.78
N VAL A 71 1.01 17.96 11.77
CA VAL A 71 -0.45 18.04 11.87
C VAL A 71 -0.95 16.71 12.45
N ALA A 72 -1.59 16.76 13.63
CA ALA A 72 -2.11 15.55 14.24
C ALA A 72 -3.16 14.87 13.36
N ALA A 73 -3.15 13.52 13.29
CA ALA A 73 -4.05 12.73 12.45
C ALA A 73 -5.54 13.09 12.62
N ALA A 74 -5.98 13.38 13.85
CA ALA A 74 -7.35 13.83 14.15
C ALA A 74 -7.76 15.17 13.46
N ARG A 75 -6.79 15.88 12.88
CA ARG A 75 -7.04 17.11 12.10
C ARG A 75 -7.20 16.84 10.60
N LEU A 76 -7.00 15.61 10.18
CA LEU A 76 -7.01 15.15 8.79
C LEU A 76 -8.20 14.24 8.49
N ASP A 77 -9.18 14.15 9.38
CA ASP A 77 -10.33 13.22 9.30
C ASP A 77 -11.13 13.32 7.98
N ASN A 78 -11.07 14.45 7.30
CA ASN A 78 -11.78 14.67 6.04
C ASN A 78 -10.83 14.83 4.84
N LEU A 79 -9.57 14.39 4.97
CA LEU A 79 -8.64 14.45 3.85
C LEU A 79 -8.98 13.36 2.83
N THR A 80 -9.45 13.77 1.66
CA THR A 80 -9.72 12.86 0.54
C THR A 80 -8.52 12.80 -0.41
N ALA A 81 -8.39 11.70 -1.16
CA ALA A 81 -7.31 11.55 -2.13
C ALA A 81 -7.27 12.67 -3.19
N SER A 82 -8.42 13.25 -3.53
CA SER A 82 -8.53 14.38 -4.46
C SER A 82 -7.94 15.68 -3.93
N MET A 83 -7.75 15.81 -2.61
CA MET A 83 -7.14 16.99 -1.98
C MET A 83 -5.62 16.97 -2.01
N ILE A 84 -5.04 15.81 -2.36
CA ILE A 84 -3.60 15.61 -2.45
C ILE A 84 -3.20 15.76 -3.91
N THR A 85 -2.88 16.97 -4.32
CA THR A 85 -2.56 17.30 -5.73
C THR A 85 -1.09 17.15 -6.06
N SER A 86 -0.22 17.09 -5.07
CA SER A 86 1.22 16.87 -5.24
C SER A 86 1.85 16.39 -3.93
N GLY A 87 2.95 15.68 -4.01
CA GLY A 87 3.69 15.18 -2.85
C GLY A 87 4.16 13.75 -3.05
N VAL A 88 5.13 13.33 -2.26
CA VAL A 88 5.58 11.95 -2.18
C VAL A 88 5.10 11.38 -0.84
N PHE A 89 4.26 10.34 -0.90
CA PHE A 89 3.96 9.55 0.29
C PHE A 89 5.14 8.63 0.56
N ASP A 90 5.69 8.73 1.75
CA ASP A 90 6.60 7.70 2.22
C ASP A 90 5.82 6.38 2.31
N ASN A 91 6.25 5.39 1.55
CA ASN A 91 5.62 4.06 1.49
C ASN A 91 5.54 3.39 2.86
N SER A 92 6.36 3.80 3.81
CA SER A 92 6.32 3.32 5.21
C SER A 92 5.15 3.88 6.02
N THR A 93 4.59 5.03 5.62
CA THR A 93 3.52 5.73 6.35
C THR A 93 2.11 5.44 5.83
N ILE A 94 1.98 4.87 4.63
CA ILE A 94 0.69 4.40 4.14
C ILE A 94 0.33 3.11 4.86
N PRO A 95 -0.83 3.03 5.56
CA PRO A 95 -1.27 1.79 6.16
C PRO A 95 -1.43 0.74 5.07
N LYS A 96 -0.54 -0.18 5.06
CA LYS A 96 -0.51 -1.23 4.08
C LYS A 96 -1.55 -2.30 4.50
N PRO A 97 -2.27 -2.97 3.56
CA PRO A 97 -3.24 -3.99 3.94
C PRO A 97 -2.53 -5.11 4.72
N ALA A 98 -2.91 -5.30 5.97
CA ALA A 98 -2.41 -6.41 6.77
C ALA A 98 -2.85 -7.75 6.18
N ASN A 99 -2.02 -8.77 6.33
CA ASN A 99 -2.32 -10.16 6.00
C ASN A 99 -2.88 -10.37 4.57
N HIS A 100 -1.99 -10.49 3.61
CA HIS A 100 -2.35 -10.87 2.25
C HIS A 100 -1.26 -11.78 1.66
N ILE A 101 -1.64 -12.56 0.65
CA ILE A 101 -0.69 -13.30 -0.17
C ILE A 101 -0.22 -12.36 -1.28
N THR A 102 1.08 -12.26 -1.50
CA THR A 102 1.64 -11.52 -2.63
C THR A 102 2.10 -12.48 -3.72
N ILE A 103 1.62 -12.30 -4.95
CA ILE A 103 2.19 -12.95 -6.13
C ILE A 103 3.20 -11.98 -6.75
N PHE A 104 4.40 -12.48 -7.03
CA PHE A 104 5.50 -11.71 -7.56
C PHE A 104 6.38 -12.50 -8.53
N THR A 105 7.19 -11.79 -9.29
CA THR A 105 8.21 -12.37 -10.18
C THR A 105 9.25 -11.30 -10.52
N ARG A 106 10.42 -11.75 -11.00
CA ARG A 106 11.41 -10.87 -11.63
C ARG A 106 11.85 -11.44 -12.97
N LYS A 107 11.85 -10.62 -14.00
CA LYS A 107 12.12 -10.99 -15.39
C LYS A 107 13.46 -11.70 -15.58
N THR A 108 14.52 -11.14 -15.06
CA THR A 108 15.89 -11.57 -15.36
C THR A 108 16.35 -12.77 -14.54
N SER A 109 15.69 -13.08 -13.44
CA SER A 109 16.17 -14.07 -12.48
C SER A 109 15.29 -15.31 -12.38
N THR A 110 14.09 -15.28 -12.97
CA THR A 110 13.12 -16.37 -12.88
C THR A 110 12.90 -17.13 -14.19
N THR A 111 13.56 -16.71 -15.28
CA THR A 111 13.46 -17.41 -16.57
C THR A 111 14.30 -18.67 -16.54
N GLN A 112 13.64 -19.82 -16.57
CA GLN A 112 14.23 -21.13 -16.37
C GLN A 112 13.74 -22.12 -17.42
N ASN A 113 14.59 -23.12 -17.73
CA ASN A 113 14.13 -24.34 -18.41
C ASN A 113 13.44 -25.28 -17.40
N GLY A 114 13.02 -26.45 -17.83
CA GLY A 114 12.32 -27.41 -16.96
C GLY A 114 13.19 -28.08 -15.88
N ASN A 115 14.52 -27.91 -15.91
CA ASN A 115 15.42 -28.47 -14.88
C ASN A 115 15.71 -27.43 -13.80
N MET A 116 14.79 -27.27 -12.89
CA MET A 116 14.88 -26.31 -11.78
C MET A 116 15.22 -26.95 -10.43
N GLY A 117 15.45 -28.27 -10.38
CA GLY A 117 15.82 -28.97 -9.14
C GLY A 117 14.64 -29.33 -8.23
N GLY A 118 13.46 -29.56 -8.81
CA GLY A 118 12.25 -29.93 -8.09
C GLY A 118 11.73 -28.83 -7.15
N ARG A 119 10.89 -29.18 -6.19
CA ARG A 119 10.30 -28.20 -5.24
C ARG A 119 11.34 -27.34 -4.54
N THR A 120 12.40 -27.95 -4.05
CA THR A 120 13.48 -27.20 -3.36
C THR A 120 14.16 -26.21 -4.30
N GLY A 121 14.43 -26.62 -5.53
CA GLY A 121 15.07 -25.76 -6.52
C GLY A 121 14.19 -24.57 -6.93
N VAL A 122 12.92 -24.79 -7.27
CA VAL A 122 12.01 -23.70 -7.65
C VAL A 122 11.77 -22.72 -6.49
N ASP A 123 11.67 -23.21 -5.24
CA ASP A 123 11.54 -22.37 -4.07
C ASP A 123 12.81 -21.52 -3.82
N ASN A 124 14.00 -22.10 -4.06
CA ASN A 124 15.26 -21.38 -3.94
C ASN A 124 15.40 -20.29 -5.00
N ILE A 125 14.92 -20.52 -6.22
CA ILE A 125 14.84 -19.48 -7.25
C ILE A 125 13.99 -18.32 -6.72
N CYS A 126 12.79 -18.60 -6.20
CA CYS A 126 11.91 -17.58 -5.63
C CYS A 126 12.54 -16.82 -4.46
N LYS A 127 13.25 -17.51 -3.57
CA LYS A 127 13.97 -16.88 -2.45
C LYS A 127 15.13 -16.01 -2.90
N SER A 128 15.80 -16.37 -3.99
CA SER A 128 16.99 -15.65 -4.48
C SER A 128 16.65 -14.29 -5.12
N ILE A 129 15.41 -14.10 -5.55
CA ILE A 129 14.98 -12.86 -6.21
C ILE A 129 14.43 -11.81 -5.24
N ILE A 130 14.25 -12.19 -3.97
CA ILE A 130 13.80 -11.25 -2.93
C ILE A 130 14.95 -10.34 -2.57
N ASP A 131 14.76 -9.06 -2.76
CA ASP A 131 15.64 -7.99 -2.34
C ASP A 131 14.90 -6.95 -1.49
N THR A 132 15.63 -5.96 -1.01
CA THR A 132 15.08 -4.90 -0.17
C THR A 132 13.95 -4.13 -0.87
N GLU A 133 14.04 -3.96 -2.19
CA GLU A 133 13.00 -3.27 -2.97
C GLU A 133 11.70 -4.05 -2.97
N LEU A 134 11.74 -5.36 -3.28
CA LEU A 134 10.56 -6.23 -3.24
C LEU A 134 9.97 -6.34 -1.83
N ILE A 135 10.81 -6.49 -0.80
CA ILE A 135 10.34 -6.51 0.60
C ILE A 135 9.60 -5.22 0.95
N ASN A 136 10.12 -4.07 0.52
CA ASN A 136 9.46 -2.79 0.74
C ASN A 136 8.14 -2.66 -0.03
N MET A 137 8.06 -3.24 -1.23
CA MET A 137 6.82 -3.31 -2.00
C MET A 137 5.76 -4.18 -1.32
N PHE A 138 6.16 -5.32 -0.74
CA PHE A 138 5.23 -6.27 -0.09
C PHE A 138 4.84 -5.73 1.23
N ASN A 139 4.82 -4.85 1.75
CA ASN A 139 4.21 -4.36 2.97
C ASN A 139 4.24 -5.23 4.20
N ASN A 140 4.73 -6.39 4.16
CA ASN A 140 4.71 -7.26 5.31
C ASN A 140 5.88 -8.23 5.35
N SER A 141 6.11 -8.71 6.53
CA SER A 141 6.85 -9.92 6.82
C SER A 141 6.52 -11.03 5.81
N CYS A 142 7.13 -10.98 4.63
CA CYS A 142 7.23 -12.10 3.72
C CYS A 142 8.08 -13.16 4.41
N THR A 143 7.46 -13.98 5.24
CA THR A 143 8.16 -14.99 6.03
C THR A 143 8.25 -16.31 5.30
N ASN A 144 7.27 -16.60 4.46
CA ASN A 144 7.18 -17.82 3.70
C ASN A 144 7.17 -17.52 2.20
N ILE A 145 8.15 -18.03 1.48
CA ILE A 145 8.29 -17.87 0.03
C ILE A 145 8.23 -19.22 -0.64
N ARG A 146 7.37 -19.33 -1.66
CA ARG A 146 7.21 -20.53 -2.47
C ARG A 146 7.10 -20.20 -3.95
N ALA A 147 7.57 -21.10 -4.80
CA ALA A 147 7.24 -21.05 -6.20
C ALA A 147 5.76 -21.43 -6.41
N PHE A 148 5.04 -20.61 -7.18
CA PHE A 148 3.64 -20.83 -7.53
C PHE A 148 3.53 -21.79 -8.71
N ILE A 149 3.77 -23.06 -8.44
CA ILE A 149 3.91 -24.13 -9.45
C ILE A 149 3.56 -25.48 -8.84
N SER A 150 2.89 -26.36 -9.59
CA SER A 150 2.66 -27.74 -9.19
C SER A 150 3.88 -28.61 -9.57
N VAL A 151 4.30 -29.47 -8.67
CA VAL A 151 5.50 -30.32 -8.83
C VAL A 151 5.14 -31.80 -8.95
N SER A 152 4.07 -32.23 -8.30
CA SER A 152 3.57 -33.61 -8.34
C SER A 152 2.12 -33.65 -7.90
N SER A 153 1.45 -34.80 -8.06
CA SER A 153 0.07 -35.02 -7.57
C SER A 153 -0.11 -34.92 -6.04
N THR A 154 0.97 -34.82 -5.28
CA THR A 154 0.97 -34.59 -3.83
C THR A 154 1.55 -33.22 -3.44
N ASP A 155 1.90 -32.40 -4.42
CA ASP A 155 2.43 -31.05 -4.26
C ASP A 155 1.89 -30.17 -5.38
N GLU A 156 0.60 -29.92 -5.32
CA GLU A 156 -0.19 -29.15 -6.27
C GLU A 156 -0.44 -27.74 -5.75
N ILE A 157 -0.60 -26.76 -6.65
CA ILE A 157 -0.93 -25.39 -6.26
C ILE A 157 -2.19 -25.36 -5.37
N ARG A 158 -3.21 -26.14 -5.72
CA ARG A 158 -4.48 -26.17 -4.94
C ARG A 158 -4.29 -26.64 -3.51
N ASP A 159 -3.28 -27.46 -3.24
CA ASP A 159 -3.00 -28.06 -1.93
C ASP A 159 -2.07 -27.22 -1.04
N PHE A 160 -1.57 -26.08 -1.52
CA PHE A 160 -0.65 -25.21 -0.77
C PHE A 160 -1.17 -24.80 0.62
N PRO A 161 -2.47 -24.57 0.83
CA PRO A 161 -2.98 -24.30 2.18
C PRO A 161 -2.73 -25.47 3.14
N SER A 162 -2.92 -26.70 2.69
CA SER A 162 -2.76 -27.89 3.53
C SER A 162 -1.30 -28.29 3.70
N ILE A 163 -0.45 -28.12 2.67
CA ILE A 163 0.95 -28.54 2.68
C ILE A 163 1.86 -27.48 3.30
N TYR A 164 1.61 -26.21 3.02
CA TYR A 164 2.50 -25.09 3.36
C TYR A 164 1.87 -24.06 4.28
N SER A 165 0.63 -24.31 4.74
CA SER A 165 -0.11 -23.38 5.61
C SER A 165 -0.36 -22.02 4.97
N VAL A 166 -0.57 -21.99 3.64
CA VAL A 166 -0.97 -20.76 2.94
C VAL A 166 -2.33 -20.30 3.47
N PRO A 167 -2.49 -19.06 3.91
CA PRO A 167 -3.75 -18.59 4.46
C PRO A 167 -4.84 -18.53 3.38
N THR A 168 -6.03 -19.08 3.66
CA THR A 168 -7.12 -19.20 2.68
C THR A 168 -8.09 -18.03 2.69
N ASN A 169 -8.13 -17.26 3.77
CA ASN A 169 -9.13 -16.21 4.02
C ASN A 169 -8.60 -14.78 3.85
N VAL A 170 -7.44 -14.63 3.23
CA VAL A 170 -6.81 -13.33 2.97
C VAL A 170 -6.77 -13.03 1.48
N LYS A 171 -6.70 -11.75 1.15
CA LYS A 171 -6.63 -11.29 -0.25
C LYS A 171 -5.33 -11.72 -0.91
N VAL A 172 -5.40 -11.99 -2.20
CA VAL A 172 -4.23 -12.23 -3.05
C VAL A 172 -3.96 -10.97 -3.86
N ARG A 173 -2.75 -10.46 -3.78
CA ARG A 173 -2.34 -9.22 -4.42
C ARG A 173 -1.09 -9.42 -5.27
N SER A 174 -0.88 -8.51 -6.20
CA SER A 174 0.39 -8.41 -6.92
C SER A 174 1.47 -7.77 -6.05
N GLN A 175 2.72 -7.86 -6.47
CA GLN A 175 3.85 -7.13 -5.86
C GLN A 175 3.65 -5.61 -5.79
N TYR A 176 2.77 -5.05 -6.62
CA TYR A 176 2.40 -3.63 -6.63
C TYR A 176 1.11 -3.33 -5.83
N GLY A 177 0.62 -4.31 -5.06
CA GLY A 177 -0.56 -4.15 -4.21
C GLY A 177 -1.92 -4.27 -4.91
N MET A 178 -1.96 -4.52 -6.22
CA MET A 178 -3.21 -4.70 -6.96
C MET A 178 -3.90 -5.99 -6.55
N LEU A 179 -5.21 -5.96 -6.39
CA LEU A 179 -6.01 -7.13 -6.01
C LEU A 179 -6.09 -8.11 -7.18
N ILE A 180 -5.61 -9.35 -6.97
CA ILE A 180 -5.70 -10.44 -7.94
C ILE A 180 -6.92 -11.31 -7.66
N ALA A 181 -7.13 -11.68 -6.40
CA ALA A 181 -8.30 -12.43 -5.96
C ALA A 181 -8.67 -12.07 -4.52
N GLU A 182 -9.93 -12.25 -4.15
CA GLU A 182 -10.41 -11.96 -2.80
C GLU A 182 -9.86 -12.93 -1.75
N ASN A 183 -9.52 -14.15 -2.17
CA ASN A 183 -8.93 -15.17 -1.30
C ASN A 183 -8.32 -16.31 -2.15
N TRP A 184 -7.73 -17.31 -1.50
CA TRP A 184 -7.12 -18.45 -2.17
C TRP A 184 -8.12 -19.24 -3.01
N SER A 185 -9.31 -19.49 -2.49
CA SER A 185 -10.36 -20.19 -3.24
C SER A 185 -10.78 -19.44 -4.50
N GLY A 186 -10.89 -18.11 -4.41
CA GLY A 186 -11.19 -17.26 -5.57
C GLY A 186 -10.08 -17.29 -6.63
N LEU A 187 -8.83 -17.41 -6.21
CA LEU A 187 -7.69 -17.51 -7.14
C LEU A 187 -7.77 -18.76 -8.03
N LEU A 188 -8.27 -19.88 -7.49
CA LEU A 188 -8.35 -21.19 -8.15
C LEU A 188 -9.79 -21.61 -8.52
N ALA A 189 -10.78 -20.75 -8.26
CA ALA A 189 -12.17 -21.04 -8.61
C ALA A 189 -12.32 -21.12 -10.14
N THR A 190 -12.95 -22.19 -10.59
CA THR A 190 -13.22 -22.42 -12.01
C THR A 190 -14.71 -22.57 -12.27
N SER A 191 -15.17 -22.16 -13.46
CA SER A 191 -16.49 -22.50 -13.99
C SER A 191 -16.56 -23.98 -14.38
N SER A 192 -17.76 -24.45 -14.73
CA SER A 192 -17.95 -25.80 -15.29
C SER A 192 -17.16 -26.04 -16.59
N GLY A 193 -16.73 -24.98 -17.28
CA GLY A 193 -15.86 -25.03 -18.46
C GLY A 193 -14.37 -24.95 -18.14
N GLY A 194 -13.99 -24.88 -16.85
CA GLY A 194 -12.59 -24.77 -16.41
C GLY A 194 -12.01 -23.36 -16.42
N ASP A 195 -12.80 -22.33 -16.75
CA ASP A 195 -12.33 -20.94 -16.72
C ASP A 195 -12.25 -20.41 -15.29
N PRO A 196 -11.17 -19.73 -14.86
CA PRO A 196 -11.10 -19.06 -13.59
C PRO A 196 -12.22 -18.02 -13.42
N THR A 197 -12.92 -18.06 -12.28
CA THR A 197 -14.03 -17.16 -12.00
C THR A 197 -13.74 -16.11 -10.95
N GLY A 198 -12.64 -16.26 -10.21
CA GLY A 198 -12.29 -15.37 -9.11
C GLY A 198 -11.07 -14.49 -9.37
N ILE A 199 -10.47 -14.57 -10.56
CA ILE A 199 -9.40 -13.65 -10.98
C ILE A 199 -10.03 -12.38 -11.53
N LEU A 200 -9.67 -11.24 -10.95
CA LEU A 200 -10.29 -9.93 -11.21
C LEU A 200 -9.72 -9.21 -12.44
N GLY A 201 -8.72 -9.77 -13.10
CA GLY A 201 -8.11 -9.20 -14.31
C GLY A 201 -6.96 -10.06 -14.82
N THR A 202 -6.36 -9.67 -15.95
CA THR A 202 -5.21 -10.38 -16.48
C THR A 202 -4.01 -10.28 -15.55
N LEU A 203 -3.24 -11.34 -15.39
CA LEU A 203 -2.00 -11.29 -14.60
C LEU A 203 -1.01 -10.27 -15.15
N TYR A 204 -1.05 -9.99 -16.46
CA TYR A 204 -0.24 -8.96 -17.10
C TYR A 204 -0.44 -7.57 -16.48
N GLY A 205 -1.67 -7.11 -16.37
CA GLY A 205 -1.98 -5.82 -15.74
C GLY A 205 -1.88 -5.84 -14.23
N LEU A 206 -2.16 -6.99 -13.61
CA LEU A 206 -2.20 -7.13 -12.15
C LEU A 206 -0.81 -7.31 -11.52
N THR A 207 0.14 -7.88 -12.24
CA THR A 207 1.51 -8.13 -11.74
C THR A 207 2.48 -7.02 -12.06
N GLY A 208 2.04 -5.93 -12.72
CA GLY A 208 2.91 -4.79 -13.02
C GLY A 208 3.97 -5.06 -14.09
N PHE A 209 3.76 -6.04 -14.95
CA PHE A 209 4.62 -6.34 -16.10
C PHE A 209 4.69 -5.20 -17.15
N HIS A 210 4.23 -4.01 -16.80
CA HIS A 210 4.20 -2.82 -17.66
C HIS A 210 5.49 -2.00 -17.68
N GLY A 211 6.56 -2.49 -17.19
CA GLY A 211 7.80 -1.71 -17.17
C GLY A 211 8.67 -1.95 -18.38
N GLY A 212 8.31 -1.50 -19.59
CA GLY A 212 9.25 -1.29 -20.72
C GLY A 212 10.23 -2.41 -21.09
N GLU A 213 10.20 -3.48 -20.37
CA GLU A 213 11.01 -4.65 -20.57
C GLU A 213 10.19 -5.70 -21.33
N GLU A 214 10.54 -5.96 -22.56
CA GLU A 214 9.95 -7.01 -23.36
C GLU A 214 10.10 -8.36 -22.66
N PHE A 215 8.99 -8.91 -22.16
CA PHE A 215 8.93 -10.34 -21.94
C PHE A 215 9.00 -11.00 -23.31
N VAL A 216 10.06 -11.76 -23.54
CA VAL A 216 10.23 -12.53 -24.77
C VAL A 216 9.12 -13.56 -24.92
N THR A 217 8.42 -13.89 -23.81
CA THR A 217 7.31 -14.84 -23.82
C THR A 217 6.14 -14.32 -22.97
N LYS A 218 4.92 -14.61 -23.44
CA LYS A 218 3.67 -14.40 -22.70
C LYS A 218 3.36 -15.54 -21.73
N TYR A 219 4.19 -16.55 -21.68
CA TYR A 219 4.01 -17.77 -20.93
C TYR A 219 4.83 -17.79 -19.64
N TYR A 220 4.39 -18.56 -18.66
CA TYR A 220 5.11 -18.82 -17.42
C TYR A 220 4.84 -20.26 -16.96
N TRP A 221 5.79 -20.86 -16.25
CA TRP A 221 5.66 -22.22 -15.75
C TRP A 221 4.59 -22.34 -14.69
N THR A 222 3.69 -23.32 -14.84
CA THR A 222 2.65 -23.63 -13.85
C THR A 222 2.64 -25.09 -13.43
N GLY A 223 2.86 -26.03 -14.37
CA GLY A 223 2.68 -27.45 -14.11
C GLY A 223 1.26 -27.84 -13.72
N SER A 224 0.28 -26.99 -14.02
CA SER A 224 -1.05 -27.09 -13.45
C SER A 224 -2.16 -26.97 -14.47
N ASN A 225 -3.28 -27.62 -14.15
CA ASN A 225 -4.58 -27.33 -14.71
C ASN A 225 -5.13 -26.01 -14.13
N SER A 226 -6.27 -25.57 -14.66
CA SER A 226 -6.89 -24.31 -14.25
C SER A 226 -7.40 -24.29 -12.80
N ASP A 227 -7.68 -25.44 -12.21
CA ASP A 227 -8.06 -25.60 -10.80
C ASP A 227 -6.86 -25.75 -9.85
N GLY A 228 -5.63 -25.62 -10.37
CA GLY A 228 -4.41 -25.77 -9.60
C GLY A 228 -3.97 -27.23 -9.38
N SER A 229 -4.67 -28.21 -9.96
CA SER A 229 -4.22 -29.62 -9.95
C SER A 229 -2.99 -29.79 -10.85
N GLU A 230 -2.17 -30.79 -10.54
CA GLU A 230 -0.97 -31.11 -11.30
C GLU A 230 -1.31 -31.58 -12.71
N GLU A 231 -0.47 -31.19 -13.65
CA GLU A 231 -0.41 -31.70 -15.01
C GLU A 231 1.05 -31.96 -15.42
N THR A 232 1.40 -31.77 -16.70
CA THR A 232 2.79 -31.98 -17.17
C THR A 232 3.76 -30.96 -16.53
N ASN A 233 4.88 -31.44 -15.98
CA ASN A 233 5.74 -30.65 -15.11
C ASN A 233 7.24 -30.96 -15.24
N CYS A 234 7.71 -31.33 -16.43
CA CYS A 234 9.14 -31.63 -16.67
C CYS A 234 9.72 -32.67 -15.67
N ASN A 235 8.96 -33.75 -15.40
CA ASN A 235 9.29 -34.76 -14.41
C ASN A 235 9.57 -34.14 -13.01
N GLY A 236 8.60 -33.41 -12.48
CA GLY A 236 8.73 -32.72 -11.20
C GLY A 236 9.77 -31.59 -11.22
N TRP A 237 9.99 -30.97 -12.39
CA TRP A 237 10.96 -29.90 -12.62
C TRP A 237 12.40 -30.33 -12.40
N THR A 238 12.71 -31.56 -12.79
CA THR A 238 14.06 -32.15 -12.66
C THR A 238 14.72 -32.46 -13.98
N THR A 239 14.06 -32.21 -15.11
CA THR A 239 14.61 -32.46 -16.43
C THR A 239 14.52 -31.27 -17.37
N GLY A 240 15.57 -31.04 -18.14
CA GLY A 240 15.63 -30.10 -19.26
C GLY A 240 15.62 -30.85 -20.61
N SER A 241 14.98 -31.99 -20.71
CA SER A 241 14.92 -32.77 -21.95
C SER A 241 13.86 -32.23 -22.90
N ASP A 242 14.16 -32.19 -24.19
CA ASP A 242 13.24 -31.82 -25.26
C ASP A 242 12.08 -32.83 -25.45
N THR A 243 12.28 -34.07 -24.97
CA THR A 243 11.25 -35.11 -25.00
C THR A 243 10.26 -35.04 -23.85
N SER A 244 10.52 -34.16 -22.88
CA SER A 244 9.63 -33.88 -21.77
C SER A 244 8.97 -32.53 -21.97
N SER A 245 7.78 -32.33 -21.39
CA SER A 245 7.07 -31.06 -21.44
C SER A 245 6.60 -30.61 -20.07
N GLY A 246 6.41 -29.32 -19.92
CA GLY A 246 5.82 -28.68 -18.77
C GLY A 246 4.64 -27.82 -19.19
N LYS A 247 3.61 -27.78 -18.34
CA LYS A 247 2.46 -26.90 -18.53
C LYS A 247 2.85 -25.45 -18.23
N VAL A 248 2.36 -24.55 -19.07
CA VAL A 248 2.52 -23.11 -18.90
C VAL A 248 1.15 -22.41 -18.81
N GLY A 249 1.11 -21.34 -18.05
CA GLY A 249 0.05 -20.36 -18.08
C GLY A 249 0.38 -19.19 -18.99
N GLU A 250 -0.59 -18.38 -19.30
CA GLU A 250 -0.49 -17.19 -20.17
C GLU A 250 -0.99 -15.95 -19.45
N ILE A 251 -0.10 -14.98 -19.25
CA ILE A 251 -0.34 -13.78 -18.42
C ILE A 251 -1.40 -12.81 -18.95
N GLY A 252 -1.70 -12.86 -20.24
CA GLY A 252 -2.63 -11.95 -20.92
C GLY A 252 -4.10 -12.37 -20.88
N PHE A 253 -4.45 -13.47 -20.18
CA PHE A 253 -5.78 -14.04 -20.17
C PHE A 253 -6.40 -14.10 -18.78
N VAL A 254 -7.73 -14.14 -18.73
CA VAL A 254 -8.53 -14.34 -17.51
C VAL A 254 -9.33 -15.64 -17.55
N ASN A 255 -9.17 -16.45 -18.60
CA ASN A 255 -9.79 -17.77 -18.76
C ASN A 255 -8.81 -18.89 -18.33
N ASN A 256 -9.14 -20.14 -18.63
CA ASN A 256 -8.32 -21.31 -18.28
C ASN A 256 -6.83 -21.19 -18.69
N ARG A 257 -6.54 -20.41 -19.73
CA ARG A 257 -5.17 -20.14 -20.19
C ARG A 257 -4.28 -19.43 -19.15
N VAL A 258 -4.86 -18.84 -18.10
CA VAL A 258 -4.07 -18.27 -17.00
C VAL A 258 -3.16 -19.32 -16.38
N TYR A 259 -3.65 -20.52 -16.14
CA TYR A 259 -2.85 -21.60 -15.55
C TYR A 259 -2.53 -22.71 -16.53
N GLN A 260 -3.41 -22.95 -17.49
CA GLN A 260 -3.41 -24.07 -18.41
C GLN A 260 -3.49 -23.58 -19.86
N SER A 261 -2.40 -23.06 -20.43
CA SER A 261 -2.40 -22.61 -21.83
C SER A 261 -1.95 -23.71 -22.78
N THR A 262 -0.69 -24.10 -22.72
CA THR A 262 -0.10 -25.10 -23.61
C THR A 262 1.00 -25.88 -22.90
N ASN A 263 1.50 -26.93 -23.55
CA ASN A 263 2.70 -27.61 -23.11
C ASN A 263 3.90 -27.06 -23.87
N VAL A 264 4.99 -26.83 -23.16
CA VAL A 264 6.25 -26.32 -23.70
C VAL A 264 7.34 -27.35 -23.38
N ALA A 265 8.24 -27.62 -24.33
CA ALA A 265 9.37 -28.52 -24.11
C ALA A 265 10.25 -28.03 -22.95
N CYS A 266 10.76 -28.96 -22.16
CA CYS A 266 11.50 -28.61 -20.96
C CYS A 266 12.88 -28.02 -21.22
N ASP A 267 13.43 -28.24 -22.42
CA ASP A 267 14.73 -27.74 -22.87
C ASP A 267 14.65 -26.37 -23.56
N THR A 268 13.46 -25.81 -23.64
CA THR A 268 13.20 -24.62 -24.47
C THR A 268 14.29 -23.58 -24.35
N ALA A 269 14.81 -23.13 -25.49
CA ALA A 269 15.76 -22.03 -25.57
C ALA A 269 15.12 -20.67 -25.17
N LEU A 270 13.78 -20.63 -25.07
CA LEU A 270 13.03 -19.50 -24.56
C LEU A 270 12.68 -19.77 -23.09
N PRO A 271 13.48 -19.28 -22.15
CA PRO A 271 13.24 -19.52 -20.74
C PRO A 271 11.91 -18.87 -20.31
N GLN A 272 11.10 -19.63 -19.56
CA GLN A 272 9.82 -19.16 -19.06
C GLN A 272 9.99 -18.58 -17.64
N PRO A 273 9.35 -17.46 -17.31
CA PRO A 273 9.35 -16.94 -15.97
C PRO A 273 8.63 -17.87 -14.98
N LEU A 274 9.03 -17.79 -13.73
CA LEU A 274 8.40 -18.46 -12.60
C LEU A 274 7.70 -17.42 -11.75
N PHE A 275 6.45 -17.66 -11.38
CA PHE A 275 5.77 -16.88 -10.37
C PHE A 275 6.06 -17.44 -8.98
N CYS A 276 6.11 -16.54 -8.04
CA CYS A 276 6.37 -16.80 -6.64
C CYS A 276 5.24 -16.26 -5.79
N ILE A 277 4.99 -16.88 -4.66
CA ILE A 277 4.08 -16.35 -3.63
C ILE A 277 4.84 -16.10 -2.35
N CYS A 278 4.37 -15.09 -1.65
CA CYS A 278 4.81 -14.73 -0.32
C CYS A 278 3.60 -14.58 0.61
N PHE A 279 3.69 -15.13 1.83
CA PHE A 279 2.63 -15.10 2.84
C PHE A 279 3.17 -15.17 4.26
#